data_2919f15afd4e70c464cead62234f319f
#
_entry.id   2919f15afd4e70c464cead62234f319f
#
_cell.length_a   1.000
_cell.length_b   1.000
_cell.length_c   1.000
_cell.angle_alpha   90.00
_cell.angle_beta   90.00
_cell.angle_gamma   90.00
#
_symmetry.space_group_name_H-M   'P 1'
#
loop_
_entity.id
_entity.type
_entity.pdbx_description
1 polymer ?
#
loop_
_entity_poly.entity_id
_entity_poly.type
_entity_poly.pdbx_seq_one_letter_code
_entity_poly.pdbx_strand_id
1 'polypeptide(L)'
;MNETNKKKQRGGKREGAGRPGTNSKLYTFRAPGYLVEYIDEQDNKTEFFKDCITKSLKNDREALKQFGEFYAVSQLKDLKIPFFDISVVAGFPIPLDNDERHQDIELLQMLCPHPDSSYLIRVEGNSMIEAGISSGDIVIVDKSNRNPDESQVAVCEFNGEYTLKRFIKRDGVGWLVPSNPDFPEIKVTPEDQFSIWGTVTYIIHKPRL
;
A
#
# COMPACT_ATOMS: atom_id res chain seq x y z
N MET A 1 4.71 -67.22 35.89
CA MET A 1 4.02 -65.97 36.26
C MET A 1 4.69 -64.85 35.53
N ASN A 2 4.11 -64.42 34.39
CA ASN A 2 4.64 -63.32 33.57
C ASN A 2 3.62 -62.20 33.60
N GLU A 3 3.89 -61.15 34.35
CA GLU A 3 3.09 -59.93 34.33
C GLU A 3 3.54 -59.04 33.15
N THR A 4 2.68 -58.94 32.17
CA THR A 4 2.86 -58.07 31.02
C THR A 4 2.49 -56.64 31.40
N ASN A 5 3.51 -55.79 31.45
CA ASN A 5 3.43 -54.36 31.72
C ASN A 5 2.81 -53.63 30.51
N LYS A 6 1.48 -53.35 30.54
CA LYS A 6 0.75 -52.55 29.53
C LYS A 6 1.14 -51.09 29.68
N LYS A 7 2.01 -50.58 28.79
CA LYS A 7 2.23 -49.14 28.61
C LYS A 7 0.92 -48.44 28.22
N LYS A 8 0.47 -47.49 29.05
CA LYS A 8 -0.66 -46.60 28.73
C LYS A 8 -0.30 -45.75 27.53
N GLN A 9 -1.03 -45.96 26.45
CA GLN A 9 -0.98 -45.12 25.24
C GLN A 9 -1.46 -43.71 25.58
N ARG A 10 -0.60 -42.69 25.45
CA ARG A 10 -0.97 -41.28 25.59
C ARG A 10 -1.90 -40.90 24.43
N GLY A 11 -2.99 -40.23 24.76
CA GLY A 11 -4.09 -39.92 23.88
C GLY A 11 -3.68 -39.29 22.57
N GLY A 12 -4.22 -39.79 21.47
CA GLY A 12 -4.05 -39.29 20.13
C GLY A 12 -4.64 -37.89 19.97
N LYS A 13 -4.13 -37.18 18.99
CA LYS A 13 -4.53 -35.85 18.58
C LYS A 13 -6.04 -35.84 18.26
N ARG A 14 -6.85 -35.14 19.07
CA ARG A 14 -8.29 -34.98 18.83
C ARG A 14 -8.47 -33.96 17.70
N GLU A 15 -9.22 -34.34 16.67
CA GLU A 15 -9.63 -33.44 15.61
C GLU A 15 -10.47 -32.30 16.21
N GLY A 16 -10.09 -31.03 15.98
CA GLY A 16 -10.75 -29.84 16.54
C GLY A 16 -10.25 -29.33 17.89
N ALA A 17 -9.24 -29.93 18.52
CA ALA A 17 -8.65 -29.46 19.78
C ALA A 17 -7.45 -28.51 19.54
N GLY A 18 -7.65 -27.47 18.75
CA GLY A 18 -6.74 -26.35 18.57
C GLY A 18 -7.48 -25.05 18.78
N ARG A 19 -6.81 -24.07 19.46
CA ARG A 19 -7.31 -22.69 19.51
C ARG A 19 -7.55 -22.25 18.06
N PRO A 20 -8.75 -21.67 17.73
CA PRO A 20 -9.01 -21.16 16.39
C PRO A 20 -7.83 -20.32 15.93
N GLY A 21 -7.30 -20.58 14.72
CA GLY A 21 -6.19 -19.85 14.16
C GLY A 21 -6.60 -18.39 14.04
N THR A 22 -6.12 -17.54 14.94
CA THR A 22 -6.17 -16.10 14.74
C THR A 22 -5.15 -15.78 13.65
N ASN A 23 -5.51 -14.95 12.67
CA ASN A 23 -4.59 -14.41 11.64
C ASN A 23 -3.50 -13.51 12.28
N SER A 24 -3.00 -13.88 13.46
CA SER A 24 -2.00 -13.12 14.20
C SER A 24 -0.61 -13.66 13.87
N LYS A 25 0.27 -12.76 13.46
CA LYS A 25 1.69 -13.03 13.20
C LYS A 25 2.54 -12.43 14.31
N LEU A 26 3.52 -13.18 14.77
CA LEU A 26 4.48 -12.66 15.77
C LEU A 26 5.53 -11.80 15.07
N TYR A 27 5.70 -10.57 15.57
CA TYR A 27 6.77 -9.66 15.18
C TYR A 27 7.67 -9.41 16.39
N THR A 28 8.98 -9.46 16.20
CA THR A 28 9.97 -9.17 17.24
C THR A 28 10.86 -8.02 16.80
N PHE A 29 11.20 -7.12 17.72
CA PHE A 29 12.15 -6.04 17.48
C PHE A 29 13.04 -5.85 18.70
N ARG A 30 14.19 -5.18 18.51
CA ARG A 30 15.08 -4.78 19.61
C ARG A 30 14.85 -3.31 19.92
N ALA A 31 14.42 -3.00 21.13
CA ALA A 31 14.27 -1.63 21.58
C ALA A 31 15.65 -1.00 21.84
N PRO A 32 15.93 0.23 21.36
CA PRO A 32 17.07 1.01 21.79
C PRO A 32 17.04 1.27 23.29
N GLY A 33 18.22 1.37 23.94
CA GLY A 33 18.31 1.48 25.42
C GLY A 33 17.47 2.60 26.03
N TYR A 34 17.37 3.75 25.35
CA TYR A 34 16.57 4.90 25.84
C TYR A 34 15.05 4.64 25.85
N LEU A 35 14.55 3.61 25.17
CA LEU A 35 13.14 3.21 25.17
C LEU A 35 12.83 2.08 26.15
N VAL A 36 13.85 1.36 26.63
CA VAL A 36 13.64 0.15 27.43
C VAL A 36 12.90 0.48 28.73
N GLU A 37 13.37 1.47 29.49
CA GLU A 37 12.75 1.88 30.75
C GLU A 37 11.30 2.28 30.53
N TYR A 38 11.02 3.12 29.53
CA TYR A 38 9.67 3.58 29.21
C TYR A 38 8.73 2.44 28.81
N ILE A 39 9.23 1.44 28.04
CA ILE A 39 8.43 0.28 27.66
C ILE A 39 8.20 -0.64 28.85
N ASP A 40 9.18 -0.76 29.75
CA ASP A 40 9.09 -1.64 30.92
C ASP A 40 8.13 -1.12 31.98
N GLU A 41 7.90 0.19 32.05
CA GLU A 41 6.91 0.83 32.90
C GLU A 41 5.44 0.61 32.47
N GLN A 42 5.22 0.08 31.26
CA GLN A 42 3.86 -0.15 30.76
C GLN A 42 3.26 -1.46 31.33
N ASP A 43 2.10 -1.37 31.96
CA ASP A 43 1.37 -2.51 32.54
C ASP A 43 1.03 -3.58 31.48
N ASN A 44 0.65 -3.16 30.27
CA ASN A 44 0.34 -4.05 29.16
C ASN A 44 1.10 -3.63 27.88
N LYS A 45 2.30 -4.15 27.73
CA LYS A 45 3.18 -3.85 26.59
C LYS A 45 2.52 -4.13 25.23
N THR A 46 1.73 -5.21 25.14
CA THR A 46 1.05 -5.57 23.87
C THR A 46 0.00 -4.53 23.49
N GLU A 47 -0.77 -4.05 24.44
CA GLU A 47 -1.79 -3.03 24.22
C GLU A 47 -1.15 -1.68 23.92
N PHE A 48 -0.11 -1.33 24.65
CA PHE A 48 0.71 -0.15 24.39
C PHE A 48 1.21 -0.10 22.93
N PHE A 49 1.81 -1.20 22.42
CA PHE A 49 2.27 -1.24 21.03
C PHE A 49 1.13 -1.19 20.02
N LYS A 50 0.00 -1.85 20.28
CA LYS A 50 -1.19 -1.73 19.44
C LYS A 50 -1.67 -0.29 19.35
N ASP A 51 -1.71 0.40 20.47
CA ASP A 51 -2.13 1.79 20.54
C ASP A 51 -1.15 2.72 19.83
N CYS A 52 0.16 2.51 19.98
CA CYS A 52 1.17 3.26 19.25
C CYS A 52 1.02 3.09 17.73
N ILE A 53 0.86 1.85 17.27
CA ILE A 53 0.65 1.55 15.85
C ILE A 53 -0.67 2.18 15.36
N THR A 54 -1.75 2.03 16.14
CA THR A 54 -3.06 2.60 15.78
C THR A 54 -3.04 4.12 15.73
N LYS A 55 -2.34 4.76 16.66
CA LYS A 55 -2.15 6.22 16.66
C LYS A 55 -1.32 6.68 15.47
N SER A 56 -0.23 5.97 15.15
CA SER A 56 0.58 6.26 13.96
C SER A 56 -0.25 6.17 12.68
N LEU A 57 -1.08 5.11 12.53
CA LEU A 57 -1.98 4.96 11.39
C LEU A 57 -3.06 6.04 11.32
N LYS A 58 -3.57 6.52 12.49
CA LYS A 58 -4.54 7.62 12.55
C LYS A 58 -3.89 8.95 12.19
N ASN A 59 -2.70 9.22 12.72
CA ASN A 59 -1.95 10.45 12.43
C ASN A 59 -1.63 10.54 10.93
N ASP A 60 -1.23 9.42 10.31
CA ASP A 60 -1.04 9.35 8.86
C ASP A 60 -2.33 9.72 8.11
N ARG A 61 -3.49 9.22 8.56
CA ARG A 61 -4.79 9.55 7.94
C ARG A 61 -5.19 11.02 8.13
N GLU A 62 -4.94 11.59 9.30
CA GLU A 62 -5.26 13.00 9.58
C GLU A 62 -4.31 13.94 8.84
N ALA A 63 -3.02 13.62 8.80
CA ALA A 63 -2.06 14.37 8.00
C ALA A 63 -2.42 14.37 6.51
N LEU A 64 -2.88 13.23 6.00
CA LEU A 64 -3.30 13.12 4.60
C LEU A 64 -4.60 13.89 4.29
N LYS A 65 -5.54 14.02 5.25
CA LYS A 65 -6.79 14.76 5.05
C LYS A 65 -6.59 16.24 4.68
N GLN A 66 -5.50 16.86 5.10
CA GLN A 66 -5.19 18.25 4.73
C GLN A 66 -4.79 18.37 3.24
N PHE A 67 -4.46 17.27 2.57
CA PHE A 67 -4.03 17.24 1.17
C PHE A 67 -5.08 16.65 0.22
N GLY A 68 -6.28 16.30 0.72
CA GLY A 68 -7.38 15.80 -0.08
C GLY A 68 -8.15 14.64 0.57
N GLU A 69 -9.06 14.05 -0.21
CA GLU A 69 -9.83 12.88 0.23
C GLU A 69 -9.04 11.60 -0.01
N PHE A 70 -8.81 10.84 1.05
CA PHE A 70 -8.10 9.55 1.04
C PHE A 70 -9.06 8.44 1.45
N TYR A 71 -9.17 7.43 0.62
CA TYR A 71 -9.96 6.24 0.90
C TYR A 71 -9.06 5.01 0.89
N ALA A 72 -9.06 4.26 1.98
CA ALA A 72 -8.45 2.93 1.98
C ALA A 72 -9.30 2.00 1.11
N VAL A 73 -8.66 1.28 0.19
CA VAL A 73 -9.34 0.38 -0.73
C VAL A 73 -10.10 -0.72 0.00
N SER A 74 -9.61 -1.19 1.15
CA SER A 74 -10.28 -2.17 2.01
C SER A 74 -11.66 -1.71 2.55
N GLN A 75 -11.98 -0.41 2.47
CA GLN A 75 -13.29 0.13 2.86
C GLN A 75 -14.30 0.16 1.70
N LEU A 76 -13.85 -0.10 0.49
CA LEU A 76 -14.71 -0.16 -0.69
C LEU A 76 -15.33 -1.55 -0.79
N LYS A 77 -16.59 -1.61 -1.20
CA LYS A 77 -17.26 -2.89 -1.47
C LYS A 77 -16.71 -3.50 -2.76
N ASP A 78 -16.53 -4.81 -2.77
CA ASP A 78 -16.20 -5.53 -3.99
C ASP A 78 -17.30 -5.31 -5.04
N LEU A 79 -16.89 -4.82 -6.20
CA LEU A 79 -17.75 -4.64 -7.36
C LEU A 79 -17.28 -5.60 -8.44
N LYS A 80 -18.14 -6.56 -8.79
CA LYS A 80 -17.93 -7.45 -9.92
C LYS A 80 -18.33 -6.73 -11.20
N ILE A 81 -17.40 -6.66 -12.14
CA ILE A 81 -17.62 -6.04 -13.44
C ILE A 81 -17.37 -7.09 -14.52
N PRO A 82 -18.30 -7.29 -15.48
CA PRO A 82 -18.05 -8.14 -16.63
C PRO A 82 -16.83 -7.62 -17.40
N PHE A 83 -15.84 -8.46 -17.55
CA PHE A 83 -14.65 -8.18 -18.33
C PHE A 83 -14.66 -8.99 -19.61
N PHE A 84 -14.59 -8.31 -20.73
CA PHE A 84 -14.47 -8.91 -22.04
C PHE A 84 -13.01 -8.85 -22.46
N ASP A 85 -12.33 -9.99 -22.51
CA ASP A 85 -10.95 -10.08 -22.98
C ASP A 85 -10.91 -10.07 -24.52
N ILE A 86 -11.36 -8.97 -25.08
CA ILE A 86 -11.36 -8.70 -26.52
C ILE A 86 -10.46 -7.51 -26.82
N SER A 87 -9.61 -7.68 -27.81
CA SER A 87 -8.78 -6.58 -28.32
C SER A 87 -9.61 -5.71 -29.25
N VAL A 88 -9.93 -4.51 -28.82
CA VAL A 88 -10.51 -3.49 -29.68
C VAL A 88 -9.38 -2.71 -30.36
N VAL A 89 -9.26 -2.85 -31.67
CA VAL A 89 -8.24 -2.11 -32.43
C VAL A 89 -8.72 -0.69 -32.69
N ALA A 90 -7.96 0.29 -32.21
CA ALA A 90 -8.22 1.68 -32.51
C ALA A 90 -7.84 1.97 -33.99
N GLY A 91 -8.81 2.12 -34.85
CA GLY A 91 -8.62 2.43 -36.27
C GLY A 91 -9.65 1.77 -37.17
N PHE A 92 -9.47 0.52 -37.55
CA PHE A 92 -10.42 -0.16 -38.42
C PHE A 92 -11.32 -1.10 -37.63
N PRO A 93 -12.66 -1.11 -37.90
CA PRO A 93 -13.57 -2.05 -37.28
C PRO A 93 -13.20 -3.48 -37.66
N ILE A 94 -13.03 -4.36 -36.69
CA ILE A 94 -12.89 -5.79 -36.89
C ILE A 94 -14.21 -6.47 -36.53
N PRO A 95 -14.71 -7.44 -37.33
CA PRO A 95 -15.88 -8.21 -36.95
C PRO A 95 -15.65 -8.88 -35.59
N LEU A 96 -16.55 -8.65 -34.64
CA LEU A 96 -16.55 -9.38 -33.38
C LEU A 96 -16.98 -10.82 -33.71
N ASP A 97 -16.10 -11.77 -33.45
CA ASP A 97 -16.50 -13.17 -33.37
C ASP A 97 -17.44 -13.29 -32.16
N ASN A 98 -18.63 -13.90 -32.37
CA ASN A 98 -19.71 -13.96 -31.37
C ASN A 98 -19.40 -14.88 -30.17
N ASP A 99 -18.13 -15.16 -29.86
CA ASP A 99 -17.74 -15.92 -28.69
C ASP A 99 -17.63 -14.97 -27.47
N GLU A 100 -18.80 -14.61 -26.93
CA GLU A 100 -18.94 -13.73 -25.76
C GLU A 100 -18.40 -14.40 -24.48
N ARG A 101 -17.10 -14.66 -24.44
CA ARG A 101 -16.42 -15.07 -23.20
C ARG A 101 -16.20 -13.84 -22.34
N HIS A 102 -17.07 -13.64 -21.40
CA HIS A 102 -16.84 -12.66 -20.34
C HIS A 102 -16.47 -13.39 -19.04
N GLN A 103 -15.61 -12.77 -18.28
CA GLN A 103 -15.31 -13.19 -16.90
C GLN A 103 -15.73 -12.04 -15.97
N ASP A 104 -16.38 -12.39 -14.87
CA ASP A 104 -16.59 -11.42 -13.81
C ASP A 104 -15.24 -11.18 -13.12
N ILE A 105 -14.70 -9.98 -13.23
CA ILE A 105 -13.48 -9.61 -12.52
C ILE A 105 -13.81 -8.79 -11.27
N GLU A 106 -13.10 -9.08 -10.21
CA GLU A 106 -13.04 -8.23 -9.03
C GLU A 106 -12.04 -7.10 -9.31
N LEU A 107 -12.54 -5.99 -9.83
CA LEU A 107 -11.71 -4.86 -10.27
C LEU A 107 -10.74 -4.38 -9.20
N LEU A 108 -11.18 -4.37 -7.94
CA LEU A 108 -10.33 -3.94 -6.83
C LEU A 108 -9.17 -4.91 -6.58
N GLN A 109 -9.39 -6.23 -6.71
CA GLN A 109 -8.31 -7.21 -6.58
C GLN A 109 -7.29 -7.09 -7.71
N MET A 110 -7.77 -6.81 -8.93
CA MET A 110 -6.89 -6.62 -10.09
C MET A 110 -6.01 -5.37 -9.94
N LEU A 111 -6.58 -4.25 -9.47
CA LEU A 111 -5.87 -2.98 -9.35
C LEU A 111 -5.08 -2.86 -8.04
N CYS A 112 -5.48 -3.57 -7.00
CA CYS A 112 -4.95 -3.44 -5.65
C CYS A 112 -4.63 -4.83 -5.07
N PRO A 113 -3.48 -5.44 -5.44
CA PRO A 113 -3.07 -6.74 -4.89
C PRO A 113 -2.94 -6.74 -3.36
N HIS A 114 -2.70 -5.57 -2.77
CA HIS A 114 -2.61 -5.36 -1.33
C HIS A 114 -3.68 -4.33 -0.86
N PRO A 115 -4.97 -4.71 -0.77
CA PRO A 115 -6.05 -3.76 -0.48
C PRO A 115 -5.88 -3.01 0.85
N ASP A 116 -5.29 -3.66 1.86
CA ASP A 116 -5.09 -3.07 3.19
C ASP A 116 -4.01 -1.98 3.21
N SER A 117 -3.11 -1.98 2.24
CA SER A 117 -2.05 -0.98 2.07
C SER A 117 -2.25 -0.08 0.85
N SER A 118 -3.34 -0.27 0.09
CA SER A 118 -3.65 0.52 -1.09
C SER A 118 -4.59 1.68 -0.75
N TYR A 119 -4.29 2.85 -1.31
CA TYR A 119 -5.03 4.09 -1.09
C TYR A 119 -5.35 4.77 -2.41
N LEU A 120 -6.54 5.36 -2.48
CA LEU A 120 -6.94 6.24 -3.58
C LEU A 120 -6.64 7.68 -3.19
N ILE A 121 -5.92 8.40 -4.04
CA ILE A 121 -5.50 9.79 -3.80
C ILE A 121 -5.90 10.62 -5.03
N ARG A 122 -6.60 11.73 -4.79
CA ARG A 122 -6.88 12.72 -5.84
C ARG A 122 -5.67 13.62 -6.01
N VAL A 123 -5.25 13.81 -7.26
CA VAL A 123 -4.10 14.64 -7.61
C VAL A 123 -4.50 16.09 -7.78
N GLU A 124 -3.72 16.98 -7.22
CA GLU A 124 -3.78 18.42 -7.49
C GLU A 124 -2.42 18.89 -8.05
N GLY A 125 -2.48 19.76 -9.04
CA GLY A 125 -1.28 20.29 -9.72
C GLY A 125 -0.82 19.43 -10.89
N ASN A 126 0.17 19.94 -11.62
CA ASN A 126 0.61 19.41 -12.91
C ASN A 126 2.09 19.00 -12.93
N SER A 127 2.73 18.82 -11.78
CA SER A 127 4.17 18.52 -11.72
C SER A 127 4.57 17.16 -12.34
N MET A 128 3.59 16.31 -12.64
CA MET A 128 3.78 14.97 -13.19
C MET A 128 3.05 14.76 -14.53
N ILE A 129 2.75 15.84 -15.26
CA ILE A 129 1.93 15.79 -16.49
C ILE A 129 2.56 14.94 -17.59
N GLU A 130 3.88 14.98 -17.75
CA GLU A 130 4.59 14.13 -18.73
C GLU A 130 4.70 12.65 -18.31
N ALA A 131 4.37 12.35 -17.05
CA ALA A 131 4.16 10.99 -16.58
C ALA A 131 2.71 10.52 -16.75
N GLY A 132 1.85 11.30 -17.44
CA GLY A 132 0.44 10.99 -17.65
C GLY A 132 -0.44 11.24 -16.43
N ILE A 133 0.03 12.01 -15.43
CA ILE A 133 -0.74 12.36 -14.23
C ILE A 133 -1.09 13.83 -14.28
N SER A 134 -2.39 14.13 -14.34
CA SER A 134 -2.93 15.49 -14.42
C SER A 134 -3.73 15.85 -13.16
N SER A 135 -3.88 17.15 -12.93
CA SER A 135 -4.77 17.63 -11.87
C SER A 135 -6.19 17.12 -12.06
N GLY A 136 -6.77 16.57 -10.99
CA GLY A 136 -8.09 15.94 -10.97
C GLY A 136 -8.09 14.41 -11.17
N ASP A 137 -6.97 13.82 -11.59
CA ASP A 137 -6.84 12.36 -11.68
C ASP A 137 -6.87 11.72 -10.29
N ILE A 138 -7.17 10.43 -10.26
CA ILE A 138 -7.06 9.61 -9.05
C ILE A 138 -5.91 8.64 -9.26
N VAL A 139 -4.98 8.57 -8.32
CA VAL A 139 -3.91 7.57 -8.32
C VAL A 139 -4.17 6.51 -7.25
N ILE A 140 -3.82 5.26 -7.57
CA ILE A 140 -3.76 4.18 -6.60
C ILE A 140 -2.34 4.09 -6.11
N VAL A 141 -2.16 4.12 -4.79
CA VAL A 141 -0.84 4.10 -4.14
C VAL A 141 -0.74 2.90 -3.22
N ASP A 142 0.29 2.10 -3.41
CA ASP A 142 0.64 1.02 -2.48
C ASP A 142 1.63 1.54 -1.43
N LYS A 143 1.14 1.71 -0.20
CA LYS A 143 1.94 2.14 0.95
C LYS A 143 2.92 1.07 1.45
N SER A 144 2.72 -0.19 1.08
CA SER A 144 3.66 -1.27 1.42
C SER A 144 4.94 -1.21 0.60
N ASN A 145 4.89 -0.63 -0.61
CA ASN A 145 6.05 -0.39 -1.46
C ASN A 145 6.64 1.01 -1.22
N ARG A 146 7.66 1.08 -0.38
CA ARG A 146 8.40 2.30 -0.06
C ARG A 146 9.77 2.38 -0.76
N ASN A 147 10.03 1.50 -1.70
CA ASN A 147 11.25 1.48 -2.51
C ASN A 147 10.88 1.48 -4.00
N PRO A 148 10.37 2.61 -4.53
CA PRO A 148 10.06 2.71 -5.95
C PRO A 148 11.34 2.61 -6.79
N ASP A 149 11.21 2.03 -7.97
CA ASP A 149 12.24 2.17 -9.00
C ASP A 149 12.29 3.63 -9.49
N GLU A 150 13.41 4.05 -10.07
CA GLU A 150 13.60 5.43 -10.55
C GLU A 150 12.59 5.86 -11.64
N SER A 151 12.00 4.90 -12.35
CA SER A 151 10.94 5.13 -13.34
C SER A 151 9.55 5.32 -12.70
N GLN A 152 9.35 4.86 -11.47
CA GLN A 152 8.06 4.88 -10.78
C GLN A 152 7.82 6.23 -10.11
N VAL A 153 6.54 6.61 -10.07
CA VAL A 153 6.09 7.78 -9.34
C VAL A 153 5.76 7.37 -7.91
N ALA A 154 6.17 8.20 -6.97
CA ALA A 154 5.92 7.97 -5.55
C ALA A 154 5.21 9.17 -4.91
N VAL A 155 4.44 8.88 -3.88
CA VAL A 155 4.02 9.88 -2.90
C VAL A 155 5.17 10.03 -1.91
N CYS A 156 5.75 11.22 -1.89
CA CYS A 156 6.86 11.58 -1.03
C CYS A 156 6.39 12.55 0.04
N GLU A 157 6.83 12.34 1.27
CA GLU A 157 6.76 13.30 2.35
C GLU A 157 8.08 14.06 2.41
N PHE A 158 8.02 15.37 2.34
CA PHE A 158 9.18 16.24 2.36
C PHE A 158 8.90 17.47 3.25
N ASN A 159 9.61 17.58 4.36
CA ASN A 159 9.46 18.65 5.34
C ASN A 159 8.02 18.88 5.82
N GLY A 160 7.27 17.78 6.00
CA GLY A 160 5.87 17.80 6.45
C GLY A 160 4.83 18.01 5.35
N GLU A 161 5.26 18.13 4.10
CA GLU A 161 4.38 18.25 2.94
C GLU A 161 4.41 16.97 2.07
N TYR A 162 3.27 16.63 1.44
CA TYR A 162 3.19 15.51 0.51
C TYR A 162 3.25 15.97 -0.93
N THR A 163 4.02 15.26 -1.76
CA THR A 163 4.13 15.55 -3.19
C THR A 163 4.27 14.27 -4.01
N LEU A 164 3.84 14.34 -5.29
CA LEU A 164 4.09 13.29 -6.27
C LEU A 164 5.35 13.62 -7.07
N LYS A 165 6.35 12.74 -6.99
CA LYS A 165 7.63 12.89 -7.73
C LYS A 165 8.19 11.51 -8.05
N ARG A 166 9.19 11.47 -8.94
CA ARG A 166 10.12 10.34 -8.99
C ARG A 166 11.23 10.57 -7.99
N PHE A 167 11.62 9.53 -7.28
CA PHE A 167 12.78 9.60 -6.39
C PHE A 167 13.97 8.96 -7.09
N ILE A 168 14.99 9.77 -7.37
CA ILE A 168 16.18 9.35 -8.10
C ILE A 168 17.41 9.59 -7.22
N LYS A 169 18.35 8.64 -7.24
CA LYS A 169 19.64 8.80 -6.58
C LYS A 169 20.72 9.13 -7.61
N ARG A 170 21.38 10.26 -7.45
CA ARG A 170 22.52 10.70 -8.27
C ARG A 170 23.71 10.96 -7.36
N ASP A 171 24.81 10.25 -7.56
CA ASP A 171 26.05 10.36 -6.77
C ASP A 171 25.83 10.24 -5.25
N GLY A 172 24.94 9.33 -4.85
CA GLY A 172 24.59 9.10 -3.45
C GLY A 172 23.63 10.14 -2.84
N VAL A 173 23.19 11.13 -3.61
CA VAL A 173 22.25 12.18 -3.21
C VAL A 173 20.85 11.86 -3.75
N GLY A 174 19.84 11.97 -2.90
CA GLY A 174 18.43 11.83 -3.29
C GLY A 174 17.90 13.09 -3.98
N TRP A 175 17.08 12.88 -4.99
CA TRP A 175 16.42 13.95 -5.74
C TRP A 175 14.94 13.61 -5.93
N LEU A 176 14.08 14.60 -5.72
CA LEU A 176 12.67 14.53 -6.08
C LEU A 176 12.51 15.21 -7.45
N VAL A 177 12.25 14.38 -8.45
CA VAL A 177 12.24 14.80 -9.85
C VAL A 177 10.80 14.88 -10.36
N PRO A 178 10.33 16.06 -10.79
CA PRO A 178 9.05 16.20 -11.45
C PRO A 178 9.10 15.60 -12.88
N SER A 179 7.94 15.32 -13.46
CA SER A 179 7.76 15.04 -14.88
C SER A 179 7.02 16.20 -15.54
N ASN A 180 7.56 17.40 -15.38
CA ASN A 180 7.14 18.64 -15.99
C ASN A 180 8.31 19.64 -15.88
N PRO A 181 8.84 20.16 -17.00
CA PRO A 181 9.99 21.09 -17.00
C PRO A 181 9.70 22.42 -16.31
N ASP A 182 8.43 22.79 -16.13
CA ASP A 182 8.05 24.02 -15.42
C ASP A 182 8.27 23.95 -13.91
N PHE A 183 8.60 22.75 -13.38
CA PHE A 183 8.82 22.53 -11.96
C PHE A 183 10.28 22.17 -11.68
N PRO A 184 10.90 22.75 -10.65
CA PRO A 184 12.27 22.45 -10.30
C PRO A 184 12.40 21.05 -9.66
N GLU A 185 13.57 20.44 -9.87
CA GLU A 185 14.00 19.28 -9.08
C GLU A 185 14.33 19.73 -7.66
N ILE A 186 14.01 18.90 -6.67
CA ILE A 186 14.30 19.18 -5.27
C ILE A 186 15.37 18.21 -4.78
N LYS A 187 16.48 18.76 -4.30
CA LYS A 187 17.55 17.99 -3.68
C LYS A 187 17.16 17.61 -2.26
N VAL A 188 17.30 16.34 -1.90
CA VAL A 188 17.09 15.87 -0.53
C VAL A 188 18.43 15.92 0.21
N THR A 189 18.49 16.69 1.28
CA THR A 189 19.68 16.88 2.11
C THR A 189 19.52 16.14 3.45
N PRO A 190 20.62 15.92 4.23
CA PRO A 190 20.51 15.28 5.54
C PRO A 190 19.70 16.07 6.58
N GLU A 191 19.50 17.37 6.36
CA GLU A 191 18.71 18.25 7.24
C GLU A 191 17.21 18.14 6.94
N ASP A 192 16.81 17.58 5.78
CA ASP A 192 15.42 17.46 5.38
C ASP A 192 14.77 16.25 6.03
N GLN A 193 13.51 16.43 6.43
CA GLN A 193 12.63 15.31 6.79
C GLN A 193 12.04 14.73 5.52
N PHE A 194 12.56 13.58 5.13
CA PHE A 194 12.14 12.92 3.89
C PHE A 194 11.73 11.47 4.13
N SER A 195 10.59 11.09 3.58
CA SER A 195 10.19 9.69 3.49
C SER A 195 9.41 9.41 2.21
N ILE A 196 9.47 8.16 1.73
CA ILE A 196 8.58 7.67 0.69
C ILE A 196 7.37 7.08 1.39
N TRP A 197 6.20 7.69 1.17
CA TRP A 197 4.95 7.24 1.78
C TRP A 197 4.39 6.00 1.08
N GLY A 198 4.50 5.93 -0.25
CA GLY A 198 4.10 4.79 -1.06
C GLY A 198 4.35 5.02 -2.54
N THR A 199 4.21 3.95 -3.33
CA THR A 199 4.44 3.95 -4.78
C THR A 199 3.11 3.96 -5.53
N VAL A 200 3.01 4.79 -6.57
CA VAL A 200 1.85 4.82 -7.47
C VAL A 200 1.85 3.56 -8.33
N THR A 201 0.74 2.83 -8.31
CA THR A 201 0.56 1.59 -9.09
C THR A 201 -0.33 1.80 -10.31
N TYR A 202 -1.39 2.62 -10.18
CA TYR A 202 -2.31 2.91 -11.27
C TYR A 202 -2.74 4.36 -11.26
N ILE A 203 -3.14 4.84 -12.44
CA ILE A 203 -3.72 6.17 -12.65
C ILE A 203 -5.11 5.97 -13.22
N ILE A 204 -6.11 6.57 -12.58
CA ILE A 204 -7.49 6.60 -13.07
C ILE A 204 -7.71 7.98 -13.66
N HIS A 205 -7.72 8.02 -14.97
CA HIS A 205 -7.91 9.25 -15.75
C HIS A 205 -9.30 9.29 -16.35
N LYS A 206 -9.97 10.43 -16.20
CA LYS A 206 -11.24 10.69 -16.91
C LYS A 206 -10.91 11.41 -18.23
N PRO A 207 -11.23 10.82 -19.40
CA PRO A 207 -11.01 11.48 -20.67
C PRO A 207 -11.65 12.87 -20.67
N ARG A 208 -10.91 13.87 -21.12
CA ARG A 208 -11.44 15.21 -21.39
C ARG A 208 -12.04 15.17 -22.78
N LEU A 209 -13.33 15.42 -22.85
CA LEU A 209 -14.06 15.60 -24.11
C LEU A 209 -13.90 17.03 -24.60
#